data_94625725341853424415b7a4e6667300
#
_entry.id   94625725341853424415b7a4e6667300
#
_cell.length_a   1.000
_cell.length_b   1.000
_cell.length_c   1.000
_cell.angle_alpha   90.00
_cell.angle_beta   90.00
_cell.angle_gamma   90.00
#
_symmetry.space_group_name_H-M   'P 1'
#
loop_
_entity.id
_entity.type
_entity.pdbx_description
1 polymer ?
#
loop_
_entity_poly.entity_id
_entity_poly.type
_entity_poly.pdbx_seq_one_letter_code
_entity_poly.pdbx_strand_id
1 'polypeptide(L)'
;NYIEKGASEGAALEMDGRNINLQGFENGNFIGPTIFNNVSTDMTIYKEEIFGPVLSVVNLDHFDDAMNIINNHEFGNGTSIYTSNGTLARNFMKNVQIGMVGINVPIPVPMAFYSFGGWKGSIFGGHGMHGEEGINFYTKRKTITSRWPEDVAGTSLNMPTMK
;
A
#
# COMPACT_ATOMS: atom_id res chain seq x y z
N ASN A 1 -1.29 12.02 -22.15
CA ASN A 1 -2.31 10.95 -22.33
C ASN A 1 -3.30 10.90 -21.15
N TYR A 2 -2.88 10.60 -19.89
CA TYR A 2 -3.81 10.55 -18.73
C TYR A 2 -4.48 11.90 -18.43
N ILE A 3 -3.75 13.02 -18.56
CA ILE A 3 -4.33 14.35 -18.30
C ILE A 3 -5.42 14.67 -19.32
N GLU A 4 -5.20 14.35 -20.60
CA GLU A 4 -6.23 14.49 -21.64
C GLU A 4 -7.41 13.58 -21.40
N LYS A 5 -7.13 12.33 -20.99
CA LYS A 5 -8.15 11.33 -20.70
C LYS A 5 -9.06 11.78 -19.55
N GLY A 6 -8.48 12.21 -18.42
CA GLY A 6 -9.25 12.69 -17.27
C GLY A 6 -10.15 13.87 -17.62
N ALA A 7 -9.64 14.86 -18.35
CA ALA A 7 -10.44 15.98 -18.82
C ALA A 7 -11.57 15.54 -19.78
N SER A 8 -11.31 14.60 -20.70
CA SER A 8 -12.31 14.10 -21.65
C SER A 8 -13.39 13.24 -20.99
N GLU A 9 -13.09 12.60 -19.86
CA GLU A 9 -14.03 11.83 -19.07
C GLU A 9 -14.88 12.69 -18.12
N GLY A 10 -14.60 13.99 -18.04
CA GLY A 10 -15.42 14.94 -17.30
C GLY A 10 -14.88 15.36 -15.95
N ALA A 11 -13.66 14.95 -15.57
CA ALA A 11 -13.01 15.48 -14.38
C ALA A 11 -12.68 16.97 -14.53
N ALA A 12 -12.85 17.73 -13.47
CA ALA A 12 -12.51 19.16 -13.46
C ALA A 12 -10.99 19.34 -13.33
N LEU A 13 -10.35 19.85 -14.37
CA LEU A 13 -8.93 20.14 -14.40
C LEU A 13 -8.65 21.48 -13.68
N GLU A 14 -8.28 21.41 -12.40
CA GLU A 14 -8.03 22.60 -11.56
C GLU A 14 -6.62 23.17 -11.77
N MET A 15 -5.66 22.30 -12.05
CA MET A 15 -4.28 22.65 -12.33
C MET A 15 -3.73 21.77 -13.44
N ASP A 16 -3.12 22.37 -14.45
CA ASP A 16 -2.49 21.67 -15.58
C ASP A 16 -0.97 21.81 -15.53
N GLY A 17 -0.29 20.72 -15.22
CA GLY A 17 1.17 20.67 -15.14
C GLY A 17 1.88 20.49 -16.47
N ARG A 18 1.16 20.43 -17.57
CA ARG A 18 1.76 20.38 -18.92
C ARG A 18 2.35 21.75 -19.29
N ASN A 19 3.28 21.75 -20.20
CA ASN A 19 3.88 22.98 -20.77
C ASN A 19 4.62 23.88 -19.75
N ILE A 20 5.23 23.29 -18.72
CA ILE A 20 6.13 24.03 -17.84
C ILE A 20 7.35 24.45 -18.64
N ASN A 21 7.65 25.75 -18.60
CA ASN A 21 8.90 26.30 -19.12
C ASN A 21 9.76 26.78 -17.94
N LEU A 22 10.92 26.15 -17.76
CA LEU A 22 11.90 26.56 -16.75
C LEU A 22 13.02 27.34 -17.41
N GLN A 23 13.18 28.60 -16.98
CA GLN A 23 14.23 29.47 -17.48
C GLN A 23 15.61 28.84 -17.28
N GLY A 24 16.40 28.75 -18.35
CA GLY A 24 17.72 28.11 -18.39
C GLY A 24 17.69 26.58 -18.59
N PHE A 25 16.51 25.98 -18.71
CA PHE A 25 16.32 24.55 -18.95
C PHE A 25 15.28 24.27 -20.04
N GLU A 26 15.20 25.13 -21.05
CA GLU A 26 14.17 25.13 -22.08
C GLU A 26 14.12 23.83 -22.91
N ASN A 27 15.24 23.11 -22.97
CA ASN A 27 15.34 21.82 -23.67
C ASN A 27 15.11 20.61 -22.74
N GLY A 28 14.73 20.82 -21.48
CA GLY A 28 14.45 19.75 -20.54
C GLY A 28 13.05 19.17 -20.71
N ASN A 29 12.88 17.92 -20.27
CA ASN A 29 11.59 17.24 -20.25
C ASN A 29 10.96 17.39 -18.85
N PHE A 30 10.30 18.51 -18.61
CA PHE A 30 9.66 18.77 -17.33
C PHE A 30 8.13 18.65 -17.43
N ILE A 31 7.54 18.09 -16.38
CA ILE A 31 6.09 18.08 -16.18
C ILE A 31 5.81 18.54 -14.74
N GLY A 32 4.86 19.43 -14.58
CA GLY A 32 4.46 19.92 -13.27
C GLY A 32 3.30 19.16 -12.66
N PRO A 33 2.86 19.58 -11.48
CA PRO A 33 1.71 18.96 -10.82
C PRO A 33 0.43 19.25 -11.60
N THR A 34 -0.40 18.22 -11.72
CA THR A 34 -1.74 18.30 -12.28
C THR A 34 -2.75 17.90 -11.21
N ILE A 35 -3.83 18.66 -11.06
CA ILE A 35 -4.88 18.38 -10.09
C ILE A 35 -6.22 18.28 -10.80
N PHE A 36 -6.88 17.15 -10.63
CA PHE A 36 -8.25 16.93 -11.03
C PHE A 36 -9.18 16.92 -9.82
N ASN A 37 -10.30 17.58 -9.93
CA ASN A 37 -11.40 17.55 -8.97
C ASN A 37 -12.63 16.87 -9.58
N ASN A 38 -13.59 16.51 -8.73
CA ASN A 38 -14.81 15.81 -9.13
C ASN A 38 -14.54 14.54 -9.95
N VAL A 39 -13.51 13.81 -9.58
CA VAL A 39 -13.19 12.52 -10.20
C VAL A 39 -14.17 11.47 -9.70
N SER A 40 -14.73 10.67 -10.61
CA SER A 40 -15.58 9.54 -10.26
C SER A 40 -14.84 8.21 -10.39
N THR A 41 -15.33 7.19 -9.69
CA THR A 41 -14.68 5.87 -9.61
C THR A 41 -14.69 5.06 -10.91
N ASP A 42 -15.43 5.48 -11.91
CA ASP A 42 -15.48 4.88 -13.25
C ASP A 42 -14.45 5.47 -14.21
N MET A 43 -13.87 6.63 -13.90
CA MET A 43 -12.87 7.28 -14.74
C MET A 43 -11.55 6.52 -14.78
N THR A 44 -10.85 6.60 -15.90
CA THR A 44 -9.55 5.96 -16.12
C THR A 44 -8.51 6.45 -15.13
N ILE A 45 -8.48 7.77 -14.86
CA ILE A 45 -7.52 8.38 -13.91
C ILE A 45 -7.75 7.99 -12.45
N TYR A 46 -8.90 7.37 -12.11
CA TYR A 46 -9.14 6.75 -10.83
C TYR A 46 -8.70 5.28 -10.81
N LYS A 47 -8.99 4.53 -11.86
CA LYS A 47 -8.79 3.08 -11.92
C LYS A 47 -7.35 2.68 -12.15
N GLU A 48 -6.63 3.45 -12.98
CA GLU A 48 -5.28 3.10 -13.41
C GLU A 48 -4.22 3.84 -12.59
N GLU A 49 -3.11 3.16 -12.33
CA GLU A 49 -1.98 3.75 -11.63
C GLU A 49 -1.23 4.72 -12.55
N ILE A 50 -1.25 6.02 -12.18
CA ILE A 50 -0.52 7.06 -12.90
C ILE A 50 0.83 7.28 -12.24
N PHE A 51 1.91 6.80 -12.85
CA PHE A 51 3.27 7.09 -12.41
C PHE A 51 3.68 8.50 -12.86
N GLY A 52 3.14 9.52 -12.20
CA GLY A 52 3.38 10.91 -12.54
C GLY A 52 2.74 11.88 -11.55
N PRO A 53 3.02 13.18 -11.66
CA PRO A 53 2.55 14.18 -10.72
C PRO A 53 1.08 14.58 -11.00
N VAL A 54 0.17 13.62 -10.93
CA VAL A 54 -1.27 13.80 -11.12
C VAL A 54 -2.00 13.42 -9.84
N LEU A 55 -2.77 14.34 -9.30
CA LEU A 55 -3.63 14.15 -8.15
C LEU A 55 -5.09 14.12 -8.59
N SER A 56 -5.79 13.02 -8.28
CA SER A 56 -7.23 12.88 -8.51
C SER A 56 -7.98 13.02 -7.19
N VAL A 57 -8.94 13.95 -7.13
CA VAL A 57 -9.76 14.22 -5.95
C VAL A 57 -11.18 13.72 -6.18
N VAL A 58 -11.61 12.79 -5.33
CA VAL A 58 -12.97 12.27 -5.26
C VAL A 58 -13.67 12.91 -4.07
N ASN A 59 -14.76 13.63 -4.31
CA ASN A 59 -15.54 14.28 -3.26
C ASN A 59 -16.64 13.35 -2.76
N LEU A 60 -16.75 13.21 -1.44
CA LEU A 60 -17.72 12.34 -0.78
C LEU A 60 -18.30 13.04 0.45
N ASP A 61 -19.58 12.84 0.71
CA ASP A 61 -20.27 13.47 1.84
C ASP A 61 -20.11 12.69 3.15
N HIS A 62 -19.85 11.37 3.05
CA HIS A 62 -19.81 10.51 4.23
C HIS A 62 -18.53 9.69 4.29
N PHE A 63 -18.04 9.49 5.51
CA PHE A 63 -16.86 8.68 5.79
C PHE A 63 -17.02 7.21 5.33
N ASP A 64 -18.21 6.65 5.49
CA ASP A 64 -18.47 5.26 5.11
C ASP A 64 -18.37 5.05 3.60
N ASP A 65 -18.72 6.04 2.79
CA ASP A 65 -18.54 6.00 1.35
C ASP A 65 -17.05 6.02 0.97
N ALA A 66 -16.25 6.82 1.67
CA ALA A 66 -14.80 6.81 1.50
C ALA A 66 -14.18 5.45 1.86
N MET A 67 -14.62 4.85 2.97
CA MET A 67 -14.19 3.51 3.37
C MET A 67 -14.56 2.44 2.34
N ASN A 68 -15.76 2.52 1.77
CA ASN A 68 -16.21 1.60 0.74
C ASN A 68 -15.37 1.72 -0.54
N ILE A 69 -15.09 2.93 -0.99
CA ILE A 69 -14.25 3.18 -2.17
C ILE A 69 -12.85 2.63 -1.97
N ILE A 70 -12.21 2.93 -0.84
CA ILE A 70 -10.86 2.44 -0.51
C ILE A 70 -10.84 0.91 -0.43
N ASN A 71 -11.80 0.32 0.27
CA ASN A 71 -11.83 -1.12 0.49
C ASN A 71 -12.15 -1.92 -0.78
N ASN A 72 -12.92 -1.37 -1.71
CA ASN A 72 -13.26 -2.01 -2.98
C ASN A 72 -12.25 -1.72 -4.11
N HIS A 73 -11.26 -0.85 -3.88
CA HIS A 73 -10.22 -0.59 -4.87
C HIS A 73 -9.36 -1.84 -5.10
N GLU A 74 -8.93 -2.07 -6.34
CA GLU A 74 -8.08 -3.22 -6.73
C GLU A 74 -6.72 -3.20 -6.03
N PHE A 75 -6.15 -2.01 -5.82
CA PHE A 75 -4.86 -1.82 -5.15
C PHE A 75 -5.03 -1.44 -3.69
N GLY A 76 -4.04 -1.81 -2.87
CA GLY A 76 -4.06 -1.59 -1.43
C GLY A 76 -2.68 -1.36 -0.84
N ASN A 77 -1.85 -0.51 -1.44
CA ASN A 77 -0.49 -0.27 -0.99
C ASN A 77 -0.44 0.56 0.29
N GLY A 78 -0.87 1.81 0.23
CA GLY A 78 -0.84 2.72 1.38
C GLY A 78 -2.01 3.69 1.37
N THR A 79 -2.42 4.11 2.56
CA THR A 79 -3.46 5.13 2.74
C THR A 79 -3.19 5.96 3.99
N SER A 80 -3.73 7.17 4.03
CA SER A 80 -3.64 8.03 5.21
C SER A 80 -4.96 8.71 5.48
N ILE A 81 -5.31 8.85 6.75
CA ILE A 81 -6.42 9.66 7.22
C ILE A 81 -5.90 10.88 7.97
N TYR A 82 -6.50 12.04 7.71
CA TYR A 82 -6.22 13.29 8.42
C TYR A 82 -7.46 13.68 9.19
N THR A 83 -7.38 13.60 10.51
CA THR A 83 -8.50 13.90 11.39
C THR A 83 -8.04 14.24 12.81
N SER A 84 -8.78 15.10 13.48
CA SER A 84 -8.65 15.33 14.93
C SER A 84 -9.54 14.39 15.76
N ASN A 85 -10.42 13.60 15.11
CA ASN A 85 -11.33 12.69 15.79
C ASN A 85 -10.68 11.31 16.00
N GLY A 86 -10.23 11.03 17.23
CA GLY A 86 -9.57 9.77 17.57
C GLY A 86 -10.47 8.53 17.41
N THR A 87 -11.79 8.67 17.50
CA THR A 87 -12.71 7.54 17.27
C THR A 87 -12.78 7.21 15.78
N LEU A 88 -12.83 8.22 14.92
CA LEU A 88 -12.80 8.05 13.48
C LEU A 88 -11.48 7.43 13.03
N ALA A 89 -10.34 7.90 13.58
CA ALA A 89 -9.02 7.33 13.29
C ALA A 89 -8.93 5.85 13.66
N ARG A 90 -9.44 5.46 14.84
CA ARG A 90 -9.48 4.04 15.27
C ARG A 90 -10.38 3.19 14.38
N ASN A 91 -11.54 3.72 13.98
CA ASN A 91 -12.45 3.03 13.06
C ASN A 91 -11.74 2.79 11.71
N PHE A 92 -11.10 3.82 11.17
CA PHE A 92 -10.31 3.73 9.93
C PHE A 92 -9.24 2.65 10.01
N MET A 93 -8.34 2.71 11.01
CA MET A 93 -7.26 1.72 11.18
C MET A 93 -7.78 0.29 11.25
N LYS A 94 -8.91 0.06 11.92
CA LYS A 94 -9.45 -1.28 12.13
C LYS A 94 -10.07 -1.88 10.88
N ASN A 95 -10.71 -1.05 10.05
CA ASN A 95 -11.60 -1.54 8.99
C ASN A 95 -11.05 -1.30 7.57
N VAL A 96 -10.03 -0.48 7.42
CA VAL A 96 -9.43 -0.25 6.09
C VAL A 96 -8.60 -1.46 5.63
N GLN A 97 -8.83 -1.90 4.40
CA GLN A 97 -8.17 -3.07 3.80
C GLN A 97 -6.96 -2.64 2.95
N ILE A 98 -5.98 -2.07 3.60
CA ILE A 98 -4.76 -1.53 2.99
C ILE A 98 -3.55 -1.97 3.80
N GLY A 99 -2.42 -2.23 3.16
CA GLY A 99 -1.23 -2.77 3.80
C GLY A 99 -0.51 -1.79 4.71
N MET A 100 -0.46 -0.50 4.35
CA MET A 100 0.16 0.55 5.16
C MET A 100 -0.84 1.65 5.46
N VAL A 101 -0.99 2.00 6.74
CA VAL A 101 -1.99 2.97 7.19
C VAL A 101 -1.35 4.08 8.01
N GLY A 102 -1.53 5.33 7.57
CA GLY A 102 -1.08 6.52 8.26
C GLY A 102 -2.22 7.26 8.96
N ILE A 103 -1.94 7.82 10.14
CA ILE A 103 -2.83 8.73 10.84
C ILE A 103 -2.12 10.07 10.95
N ASN A 104 -2.63 11.07 10.25
CA ASN A 104 -2.05 12.42 10.19
C ASN A 104 -0.58 12.45 9.69
N VAL A 105 -0.20 11.45 8.88
CA VAL A 105 1.09 11.40 8.19
C VAL A 105 0.85 11.15 6.70
N PRO A 106 1.59 11.81 5.79
CA PRO A 106 1.30 11.74 4.36
C PRO A 106 1.72 10.41 3.71
N ILE A 107 2.79 9.80 4.20
CA ILE A 107 3.37 8.57 3.63
C ILE A 107 3.60 7.57 4.77
N PRO A 108 2.78 6.51 4.87
CA PRO A 108 2.81 5.58 6.00
C PRO A 108 3.88 4.49 5.87
N VAL A 109 5.02 4.79 5.27
CA VAL A 109 6.13 3.83 5.11
C VAL A 109 6.98 3.82 6.39
N PRO A 110 7.14 2.67 7.07
CA PRO A 110 7.95 2.57 8.26
C PRO A 110 9.45 2.52 7.93
N MET A 111 10.29 2.49 8.97
CA MET A 111 11.72 2.21 8.83
C MET A 111 11.96 0.82 8.23
N ALA A 112 13.01 0.67 7.41
CA ALA A 112 13.29 -0.53 6.62
C ALA A 112 13.57 -1.82 7.43
N PHE A 113 13.77 -1.74 8.74
CA PHE A 113 13.91 -2.91 9.61
C PHE A 113 12.55 -3.50 10.05
N TYR A 114 11.44 -2.79 9.81
CA TYR A 114 10.10 -3.35 9.95
C TYR A 114 9.65 -3.94 8.61
N SER A 115 8.93 -5.03 8.67
CA SER A 115 8.25 -5.54 7.49
C SER A 115 7.08 -4.64 7.12
N PHE A 116 6.93 -4.35 5.83
CA PHE A 116 5.82 -3.58 5.29
C PHE A 116 5.56 -3.99 3.85
N GLY A 117 4.36 -3.72 3.38
CA GLY A 117 3.97 -4.03 2.01
C GLY A 117 2.50 -3.71 1.75
N GLY A 118 2.12 -3.80 0.49
CA GLY A 118 0.74 -3.63 0.07
C GLY A 118 -0.10 -4.87 0.31
N TRP A 119 -1.41 -4.69 0.18
CA TRP A 119 -2.41 -5.74 0.10
C TRP A 119 -3.00 -5.80 -1.31
N LYS A 120 -3.87 -6.74 -1.58
CA LYS A 120 -4.60 -6.89 -2.85
C LYS A 120 -3.64 -6.96 -4.04
N GLY A 121 -3.91 -6.23 -5.14
CA GLY A 121 -3.05 -6.14 -6.32
C GLY A 121 -1.71 -5.42 -6.13
N SER A 122 -1.45 -4.83 -4.96
CA SER A 122 -0.22 -4.09 -4.67
C SER A 122 0.94 -4.95 -4.18
N ILE A 123 0.78 -6.26 -4.08
CA ILE A 123 1.85 -7.19 -3.67
C ILE A 123 1.75 -8.51 -4.40
N PHE A 124 2.88 -9.12 -4.72
CA PHE A 124 2.99 -10.48 -5.21
C PHE A 124 3.49 -11.40 -4.09
N GLY A 125 2.72 -12.45 -3.77
CA GLY A 125 3.04 -13.37 -2.67
C GLY A 125 2.54 -12.89 -1.31
N GLY A 126 2.89 -13.63 -0.26
CA GLY A 126 2.35 -13.46 1.09
C GLY A 126 3.29 -12.80 2.10
N HIS A 127 4.49 -12.44 1.70
CA HIS A 127 5.51 -11.88 2.59
C HIS A 127 6.04 -10.55 2.08
N GLY A 128 6.26 -9.60 2.98
CA GLY A 128 7.00 -8.39 2.69
C GLY A 128 8.47 -8.70 2.40
N MET A 129 9.17 -7.73 1.77
CA MET A 129 10.58 -7.90 1.36
C MET A 129 11.58 -7.33 2.39
N HIS A 130 11.11 -6.74 3.46
CA HIS A 130 11.93 -6.07 4.47
C HIS A 130 11.85 -6.76 5.84
N GLY A 131 12.85 -6.51 6.68
CA GLY A 131 12.93 -7.07 8.02
C GLY A 131 13.06 -8.60 8.00
N GLU A 132 12.52 -9.24 9.03
CA GLU A 132 12.57 -10.70 9.19
C GLU A 132 11.84 -11.47 8.06
N GLU A 133 10.80 -10.88 7.49
CA GLU A 133 10.07 -11.51 6.38
C GLU A 133 10.92 -11.65 5.13
N GLY A 134 11.85 -10.73 4.86
CA GLY A 134 12.80 -10.86 3.77
C GLY A 134 13.70 -12.09 3.92
N ILE A 135 14.11 -12.41 5.14
CA ILE A 135 14.87 -13.63 5.43
C ILE A 135 13.99 -14.86 5.20
N ASN A 136 12.77 -14.85 5.71
CA ASN A 136 11.83 -15.97 5.56
C ASN A 136 11.48 -16.24 4.10
N PHE A 137 11.41 -15.19 3.26
CA PHE A 137 11.13 -15.33 1.83
C PHE A 137 12.23 -16.11 1.09
N TYR A 138 13.51 -15.86 1.40
CA TYR A 138 14.65 -16.50 0.72
C TYR A 138 15.14 -17.77 1.37
N THR A 139 14.55 -18.20 2.48
CA THR A 139 14.96 -19.37 3.25
C THR A 139 13.84 -20.37 3.43
N LYS A 140 14.21 -21.60 3.77
CA LYS A 140 13.25 -22.65 4.15
C LYS A 140 13.52 -23.09 5.58
N ARG A 141 12.50 -23.12 6.40
CA ARG A 141 12.60 -23.66 7.75
C ARG A 141 12.76 -25.16 7.71
N LYS A 142 13.77 -25.68 8.42
CA LYS A 142 13.96 -27.12 8.65
C LYS A 142 13.91 -27.40 10.13
N THR A 143 13.02 -28.29 10.55
CA THR A 143 12.95 -28.77 11.93
C THR A 143 13.66 -30.10 12.01
N ILE A 144 14.60 -30.23 12.95
CA ILE A 144 15.38 -31.45 13.20
C ILE A 144 15.16 -31.83 14.64
N THR A 145 14.70 -33.05 14.87
CA THR A 145 14.62 -33.65 16.20
C THR A 145 15.62 -34.81 16.23
N SER A 146 16.55 -34.79 17.17
CA SER A 146 17.56 -35.83 17.30
C SER A 146 17.65 -36.36 18.73
N ARG A 147 17.95 -37.63 18.87
CA ARG A 147 18.24 -38.28 20.14
C ARG A 147 19.49 -39.12 19.97
N TRP A 148 20.44 -38.96 20.85
CA TRP A 148 21.69 -39.73 20.89
C TRP A 148 21.67 -40.61 22.15
N PRO A 149 21.13 -41.85 22.12
CA PRO A 149 21.15 -42.73 23.28
C PRO A 149 22.58 -43.24 23.51
N GLU A 150 23.01 -43.29 24.74
CA GLU A 150 24.31 -43.81 25.13
C GLU A 150 24.37 -45.36 24.99
N ASP A 151 23.20 -46.04 25.07
CA ASP A 151 23.08 -47.50 24.87
C ASP A 151 22.13 -47.85 23.76
N VAL A 152 22.61 -48.65 22.79
CA VAL A 152 21.85 -49.11 21.61
C VAL A 152 20.87 -50.25 21.97
N ALA A 153 20.93 -50.81 23.17
CA ALA A 153 20.19 -52.02 23.57
C ALA A 153 18.72 -51.79 24.00
N GLY A 154 18.21 -50.59 23.93
CA GLY A 154 16.84 -50.30 24.40
C GLY A 154 16.19 -49.11 23.70
N THR A 155 15.95 -49.19 22.40
CA THR A 155 15.14 -48.21 21.68
C THR A 155 13.65 -48.29 22.06
N SER A 156 13.25 -47.71 23.17
CA SER A 156 11.84 -47.39 23.38
C SER A 156 11.51 -46.06 22.67
N LEU A 157 10.58 -46.08 21.75
CA LEU A 157 10.00 -44.93 21.09
C LEU A 157 9.09 -44.13 22.06
N ASN A 158 9.68 -43.65 23.15
CA ASN A 158 8.96 -42.75 24.06
C ASN A 158 9.17 -41.29 23.63
N MET A 159 8.11 -40.68 23.21
CA MET A 159 8.12 -39.22 23.00
C MET A 159 8.35 -38.51 24.34
N PRO A 160 9.29 -37.52 24.38
CA PRO A 160 9.47 -36.73 25.62
C PRO A 160 8.18 -35.92 25.86
N THR A 161 7.57 -36.13 27.02
CA THR A 161 6.50 -35.28 27.51
C THR A 161 7.10 -34.07 28.22
N MET A 162 6.71 -32.86 27.84
CA MET A 162 7.05 -31.69 28.60
C MET A 162 6.41 -31.78 30.00
N LYS A 163 7.24 -31.65 31.03
CA LYS A 163 6.78 -31.45 32.42
C LYS A 163 6.62 -29.97 32.69
#